data_937c810fa768077319b0b08ec6026f88
#
_entry.id   937c810fa768077319b0b08ec6026f88
#
_cell.length_a   1.000
_cell.length_b   1.000
_cell.length_c   1.000
_cell.angle_alpha   90.00
_cell.angle_beta   90.00
_cell.angle_gamma   90.00
#
_symmetry.space_group_name_H-M   'P 1'
#
loop_
_entity.id
_entity.type
_entity.pdbx_description
1 polymer ?
#
loop_
_entity_poly.entity_id
_entity_poly.type
_entity_poly.pdbx_seq_one_letter_code
_entity_poly.pdbx_strand_id
1 'polypeptide(L)'
;MKQTFKPGVNVARGWRCTSIAGAALVLAACGGGGEDAALAERDTAQSAAACGNRVNNTFSKLLECVTLDGVRQHQAALQAVASANGGVRAAGTPGYEQSVSYVVGKLTAAGYDVTLNPFAFVYAALPTLQQTAPIAATYEAGAFTGGGFGNVTANVTAVDISLALPRNPVTSGCEAADFAGFPAGNIALIQRGTCTFAQKALNAKAAGASAVIIFNQGNTPAREGLVEGTLGGPAVVDIPVAGASFANGVALSQPGSRATVTQAAPQNVTQYNVIAESRSGDPNNVVMVGAHLDSVQRGPGINDNGSGSAAILETALQMAKVKPRNRLRFAWWGGEESGLIGSTAYVAGLSQAERDRIALYLNFDMVGSPNSVFFVYDGDNSDNVGAPAGPAGLAQIEKVFENFYTERGIPFKGTDFSGRSDYGPFIALGVDIPSGGLFTGAEGVKTAAEAALFGGTAGVAYDPCYHQACDTFANNNNVALDVNSDAIAYSTLFFAMNTESVNGQRGKGNFSRPALKWPEHPPAED
;
A
#
# COMPACT_ATOMS: atom_id res chain seq x y z
N MET A 1 -51.96 4.46 -43.08
CA MET A 1 -51.24 4.80 -44.32
C MET A 1 -49.90 4.09 -44.31
N LYS A 2 -49.70 3.21 -45.27
CA LYS A 2 -48.45 2.46 -45.48
C LYS A 2 -47.42 3.37 -46.13
N GLN A 3 -46.15 3.28 -45.73
CA GLN A 3 -45.03 3.35 -46.69
C GLN A 3 -43.83 2.62 -46.12
N THR A 4 -43.47 1.60 -46.84
CA THR A 4 -42.28 0.74 -46.78
C THR A 4 -41.10 1.43 -47.49
N PHE A 5 -39.88 1.28 -46.93
CA PHE A 5 -38.65 1.37 -47.74
C PHE A 5 -37.72 0.21 -47.45
N LYS A 6 -37.21 -0.37 -48.51
CA LYS A 6 -36.36 -1.58 -48.60
C LYS A 6 -34.85 -1.20 -48.51
N PRO A 7 -33.98 -2.17 -48.18
CA PRO A 7 -32.54 -1.95 -47.96
C PRO A 7 -31.70 -2.01 -49.24
N GLY A 8 -30.66 -1.20 -49.27
CA GLY A 8 -29.63 -1.21 -50.30
C GLY A 8 -28.48 -2.15 -49.96
N VAL A 9 -28.18 -3.02 -50.89
CA VAL A 9 -27.04 -3.97 -50.91
C VAL A 9 -25.76 -3.24 -51.28
N ASN A 10 -24.69 -3.42 -50.53
CA ASN A 10 -23.34 -3.08 -50.96
C ASN A 10 -22.45 -4.32 -51.06
N VAL A 11 -21.92 -4.46 -52.26
CA VAL A 11 -21.14 -5.56 -52.77
C VAL A 11 -19.71 -5.51 -52.27
N ALA A 12 -19.24 -6.63 -51.69
CA ALA A 12 -17.85 -6.87 -51.40
C ALA A 12 -17.07 -7.18 -52.68
N ARG A 13 -16.00 -6.48 -52.94
CA ARG A 13 -14.98 -6.91 -53.93
C ARG A 13 -13.78 -7.50 -53.20
N GLY A 14 -13.68 -8.83 -53.29
CA GLY A 14 -12.46 -9.52 -52.91
C GLY A 14 -11.41 -9.42 -54.02
N TRP A 15 -10.18 -9.17 -53.64
CA TRP A 15 -9.02 -9.36 -54.50
C TRP A 15 -8.24 -10.60 -54.07
N ARG A 16 -8.13 -11.53 -55.03
CA ARG A 16 -7.25 -12.68 -54.91
C ARG A 16 -5.86 -12.28 -55.43
N CYS A 17 -4.82 -12.50 -54.62
CA CYS A 17 -3.45 -12.47 -55.10
C CYS A 17 -3.02 -13.87 -55.55
N THR A 18 -2.69 -14.01 -56.82
CA THR A 18 -2.03 -15.16 -57.42
C THR A 18 -0.51 -14.99 -57.30
N SER A 19 0.15 -16.04 -56.81
CA SER A 19 1.60 -16.13 -56.68
C SER A 19 2.28 -16.30 -58.06
N ILE A 20 3.28 -15.45 -58.32
CA ILE A 20 4.33 -15.68 -59.36
C ILE A 20 5.68 -15.43 -58.68
N ALA A 21 6.57 -16.42 -58.79
CA ALA A 21 7.94 -16.33 -58.29
C ALA A 21 8.83 -15.53 -59.24
N GLY A 22 9.71 -14.68 -58.70
CA GLY A 22 10.82 -14.12 -59.46
C GLY A 22 11.32 -12.78 -59.01
N ALA A 23 12.57 -12.75 -58.54
CA ALA A 23 13.53 -11.67 -58.46
C ALA A 23 13.30 -10.53 -57.48
N ALA A 24 14.29 -10.35 -56.63
CA ALA A 24 14.46 -9.31 -55.65
C ALA A 24 14.36 -7.89 -56.23
N LEU A 25 13.48 -7.09 -55.63
CA LEU A 25 13.62 -5.64 -55.51
C LEU A 25 12.94 -5.22 -54.23
N VAL A 26 13.73 -4.65 -53.34
CA VAL A 26 13.25 -4.02 -52.09
C VAL A 26 12.41 -2.80 -52.47
N LEU A 27 11.13 -2.84 -52.14
CA LEU A 27 10.28 -1.67 -52.06
C LEU A 27 9.68 -1.60 -50.68
N ALA A 28 10.28 -0.73 -49.85
CA ALA A 28 9.70 -0.24 -48.62
C ALA A 28 8.51 0.65 -48.97
N ALA A 29 7.32 0.25 -48.55
CA ALA A 29 6.19 1.16 -48.40
C ALA A 29 5.08 0.46 -47.64
N CYS A 30 4.93 0.84 -46.40
CA CYS A 30 3.75 0.99 -45.51
C CYS A 30 4.17 0.78 -44.05
N GLY A 31 4.61 1.81 -43.39
CA GLY A 31 5.00 1.79 -42.01
C GLY A 31 5.21 3.18 -41.44
N GLY A 32 4.19 4.03 -41.49
CA GLY A 32 4.22 5.34 -40.82
C GLY A 32 4.15 5.29 -39.29
N GLY A 33 4.19 4.09 -38.67
CA GLY A 33 4.19 3.96 -37.22
C GLY A 33 5.57 3.64 -36.60
N GLY A 34 6.53 3.22 -37.39
CA GLY A 34 7.86 2.81 -36.88
C GLY A 34 8.84 3.98 -36.71
N GLU A 35 8.72 5.00 -37.52
CA GLU A 35 9.59 6.17 -37.43
C GLU A 35 9.17 7.09 -36.28
N ASP A 36 7.87 7.28 -36.06
CA ASP A 36 7.35 8.09 -34.94
C ASP A 36 7.65 7.44 -33.58
N ALA A 37 7.55 6.12 -33.47
CA ALA A 37 7.93 5.38 -32.25
C ALA A 37 9.45 5.43 -32.01
N ALA A 38 10.27 5.28 -33.04
CA ALA A 38 11.72 5.37 -32.94
C ALA A 38 12.21 6.80 -32.67
N LEU A 39 11.50 7.82 -33.13
CA LEU A 39 11.77 9.22 -32.81
C LEU A 39 11.36 9.52 -31.36
N ALA A 40 10.18 9.06 -30.93
CA ALA A 40 9.73 9.22 -29.54
C ALA A 40 10.68 8.50 -28.55
N GLU A 41 11.15 7.29 -28.85
CA GLU A 41 12.16 6.60 -28.02
C GLU A 41 13.51 7.32 -28.00
N ARG A 42 13.93 7.94 -29.10
CA ARG A 42 15.16 8.75 -29.13
C ARG A 42 15.02 10.05 -28.35
N ASP A 43 13.88 10.72 -28.44
CA ASP A 43 13.61 11.96 -27.71
C ASP A 43 13.53 11.70 -26.20
N THR A 44 12.89 10.61 -25.77
CA THR A 44 12.86 10.21 -24.35
C THR A 44 14.24 9.80 -23.83
N ALA A 45 15.02 9.07 -24.60
CA ALA A 45 16.40 8.70 -24.22
C ALA A 45 17.32 9.92 -24.17
N GLN A 46 17.13 10.88 -25.06
CA GLN A 46 17.93 12.10 -25.10
C GLN A 46 17.57 13.06 -23.95
N SER A 47 16.29 13.16 -23.59
CA SER A 47 15.82 13.91 -22.42
C SER A 47 16.31 13.29 -21.12
N ALA A 48 16.22 11.97 -20.96
CA ALA A 48 16.73 11.24 -19.79
C ALA A 48 18.25 11.42 -19.62
N ALA A 49 19.01 11.36 -20.72
CA ALA A 49 20.45 11.62 -20.70
C ALA A 49 20.76 13.09 -20.33
N ALA A 50 19.95 14.03 -20.79
CA ALA A 50 20.09 15.45 -20.42
C ALA A 50 19.81 15.65 -18.92
N CYS A 51 18.78 15.02 -18.37
CA CYS A 51 18.44 15.05 -16.95
C CYS A 51 19.56 14.46 -16.08
N GLY A 52 20.11 13.31 -16.45
CA GLY A 52 21.21 12.68 -15.74
C GLY A 52 22.53 13.48 -15.74
N ASN A 53 22.75 14.37 -16.71
CA ASN A 53 23.99 15.11 -16.86
C ASN A 53 23.96 16.53 -16.28
N ARG A 54 22.80 17.09 -16.02
CA ARG A 54 22.65 18.46 -15.46
C ARG A 54 22.39 18.47 -13.96
N VAL A 55 22.45 19.66 -13.36
CA VAL A 55 22.02 19.91 -11.98
C VAL A 55 20.58 20.41 -11.98
N ASN A 56 19.65 19.65 -11.41
CA ASN A 56 18.21 19.93 -11.40
C ASN A 56 17.83 20.80 -10.18
N ASN A 57 18.45 21.98 -10.04
CA ASN A 57 18.35 22.85 -8.86
C ASN A 57 17.31 23.98 -8.99
N THR A 58 16.43 23.90 -9.97
CA THR A 58 15.26 24.79 -10.10
C THR A 58 14.02 23.94 -10.31
N PHE A 59 12.85 24.47 -9.95
CA PHE A 59 11.58 23.75 -10.12
C PHE A 59 11.40 23.29 -11.58
N SER A 60 11.55 24.19 -12.56
CA SER A 60 11.41 23.82 -13.97
C SER A 60 12.32 22.66 -14.38
N LYS A 61 13.61 22.69 -13.99
CA LYS A 61 14.55 21.63 -14.34
C LYS A 61 14.25 20.32 -13.65
N LEU A 62 13.79 20.36 -12.39
CA LEU A 62 13.52 19.15 -11.62
C LEU A 62 12.24 18.48 -12.13
N LEU A 63 11.15 19.23 -12.29
CA LEU A 63 9.86 18.69 -12.75
C LEU A 63 9.92 18.16 -14.18
N GLU A 64 10.77 18.75 -15.05
CA GLU A 64 11.06 18.18 -16.37
C GLU A 64 11.73 16.79 -16.30
N CYS A 65 12.41 16.48 -15.19
CA CYS A 65 13.21 15.26 -15.05
C CYS A 65 12.57 14.20 -14.14
N VAL A 66 11.69 14.58 -13.23
CA VAL A 66 10.84 13.65 -12.50
C VAL A 66 9.65 13.32 -13.39
N THR A 67 9.72 12.20 -14.09
CA THR A 67 8.72 11.83 -15.10
C THR A 67 7.86 10.66 -14.64
N LEU A 68 6.63 10.60 -15.13
CA LEU A 68 5.77 9.43 -14.92
C LEU A 68 6.48 8.12 -15.30
N ASP A 69 7.18 8.09 -16.43
CA ASP A 69 7.90 6.91 -16.91
C ASP A 69 9.00 6.49 -15.92
N GLY A 70 9.75 7.44 -15.35
CA GLY A 70 10.75 7.18 -14.32
C GLY A 70 10.13 6.54 -13.07
N VAL A 71 9.04 7.11 -12.57
CA VAL A 71 8.31 6.58 -11.42
C VAL A 71 7.73 5.20 -11.73
N ARG A 72 7.12 5.01 -12.90
CA ARG A 72 6.55 3.72 -13.33
C ARG A 72 7.62 2.63 -13.50
N GLN A 73 8.84 2.96 -13.91
CA GLN A 73 9.96 2.00 -13.92
C GLN A 73 10.28 1.47 -12.52
N HIS A 74 10.24 2.32 -11.50
CA HIS A 74 10.42 1.88 -10.11
C HIS A 74 9.27 1.01 -9.63
N GLN A 75 8.03 1.38 -9.92
CA GLN A 75 6.86 0.53 -9.62
C GLN A 75 6.92 -0.83 -10.33
N ALA A 76 7.36 -0.86 -11.60
CA ALA A 76 7.54 -2.11 -12.34
C ALA A 76 8.61 -3.01 -11.70
N ALA A 77 9.69 -2.43 -11.18
CA ALA A 77 10.71 -3.18 -10.45
C ALA A 77 10.17 -3.75 -9.13
N LEU A 78 9.39 -2.98 -8.37
CA LEU A 78 8.73 -3.46 -7.15
C LEU A 78 7.69 -4.56 -7.46
N GLN A 79 6.93 -4.42 -8.55
CA GLN A 79 6.02 -5.48 -9.02
C GLN A 79 6.79 -6.75 -9.38
N ALA A 80 7.93 -6.64 -10.06
CA ALA A 80 8.75 -7.79 -10.40
C ALA A 80 9.31 -8.49 -9.15
N VAL A 81 9.72 -7.72 -8.14
CA VAL A 81 10.13 -8.25 -6.83
C VAL A 81 8.98 -9.01 -6.18
N ALA A 82 7.78 -8.43 -6.11
CA ALA A 82 6.62 -9.11 -5.55
C ALA A 82 6.31 -10.40 -6.32
N SER A 83 6.30 -10.35 -7.64
CA SER A 83 6.00 -11.52 -8.49
C SER A 83 7.00 -12.67 -8.31
N ALA A 84 8.28 -12.36 -8.04
CA ALA A 84 9.31 -13.35 -7.75
C ALA A 84 9.22 -13.93 -6.33
N ASN A 85 8.44 -13.30 -5.42
CA ASN A 85 8.37 -13.64 -4.00
C ASN A 85 6.93 -13.92 -3.54
N GLY A 86 6.19 -14.71 -4.29
CA GLY A 86 4.84 -15.13 -3.91
C GLY A 86 3.76 -14.05 -4.01
N GLY A 87 4.04 -12.97 -4.75
CA GLY A 87 3.10 -11.87 -4.98
C GLY A 87 3.14 -10.78 -3.91
N VAL A 88 4.11 -10.77 -3.00
CA VAL A 88 4.16 -9.85 -1.86
C VAL A 88 5.55 -9.24 -1.63
N ARG A 89 5.58 -8.10 -0.95
CA ARG A 89 6.78 -7.39 -0.48
C ARG A 89 6.68 -7.06 1.02
N ALA A 90 5.87 -7.83 1.73
CA ALA A 90 5.58 -7.62 3.14
C ALA A 90 6.84 -7.69 4.01
N ALA A 91 6.91 -6.86 5.05
CA ALA A 91 8.00 -6.91 6.02
C ALA A 91 8.16 -8.32 6.61
N GLY A 92 9.40 -8.77 6.79
CA GLY A 92 9.70 -10.13 7.23
C GLY A 92 9.76 -11.17 6.10
N THR A 93 9.56 -10.77 4.85
CA THR A 93 9.63 -11.67 3.68
C THR A 93 10.82 -11.35 2.78
N PRO A 94 11.28 -12.32 1.94
CA PRO A 94 12.30 -12.05 0.93
C PRO A 94 11.92 -10.94 -0.07
N GLY A 95 10.62 -10.72 -0.31
CA GLY A 95 10.12 -9.64 -1.15
C GLY A 95 10.47 -8.26 -0.59
N TYR A 96 10.34 -8.08 0.72
CA TYR A 96 10.78 -6.84 1.38
C TYR A 96 12.30 -6.65 1.27
N GLU A 97 13.08 -7.68 1.58
CA GLU A 97 14.56 -7.62 1.53
C GLU A 97 15.08 -7.27 0.12
N GLN A 98 14.44 -7.81 -0.93
CA GLN A 98 14.78 -7.48 -2.31
C GLN A 98 14.34 -6.06 -2.67
N SER A 99 13.22 -5.56 -2.15
CA SER A 99 12.80 -4.16 -2.31
C SER A 99 13.80 -3.21 -1.66
N VAL A 100 14.27 -3.50 -0.44
CA VAL A 100 15.35 -2.79 0.24
C VAL A 100 16.61 -2.78 -0.62
N SER A 101 17.03 -3.93 -1.13
CA SER A 101 18.23 -4.07 -1.97
C SER A 101 18.13 -3.24 -3.25
N TYR A 102 16.96 -3.20 -3.88
CA TYR A 102 16.69 -2.39 -5.08
C TYR A 102 16.87 -0.89 -4.78
N VAL A 103 16.23 -0.39 -3.74
CA VAL A 103 16.30 1.03 -3.34
C VAL A 103 17.72 1.41 -2.95
N VAL A 104 18.40 0.62 -2.12
CA VAL A 104 19.80 0.81 -1.72
C VAL A 104 20.72 0.88 -2.93
N GLY A 105 20.56 -0.02 -3.90
CA GLY A 105 21.36 -0.06 -5.11
C GLY A 105 21.22 1.22 -5.94
N LYS A 106 20.01 1.72 -6.13
CA LYS A 106 19.71 2.97 -6.85
C LYS A 106 20.32 4.19 -6.15
N LEU A 107 20.12 4.33 -4.86
CA LEU A 107 20.60 5.47 -4.08
C LEU A 107 22.13 5.50 -3.97
N THR A 108 22.76 4.34 -3.77
CA THR A 108 24.21 4.22 -3.72
C THR A 108 24.83 4.61 -5.08
N ALA A 109 24.24 4.13 -6.17
CA ALA A 109 24.68 4.49 -7.52
C ALA A 109 24.52 6.00 -7.82
N ALA A 110 23.48 6.63 -7.24
CA ALA A 110 23.25 8.08 -7.33
C ALA A 110 24.18 8.91 -6.44
N GLY A 111 24.91 8.28 -5.50
CA GLY A 111 25.93 8.91 -4.67
C GLY A 111 25.43 9.43 -3.33
N TYR A 112 24.29 8.95 -2.83
CA TYR A 112 23.83 9.20 -1.46
C TYR A 112 24.68 8.43 -0.43
N ASP A 113 24.70 8.94 0.80
CA ASP A 113 25.18 8.20 1.96
C ASP A 113 24.02 7.36 2.49
N VAL A 114 24.07 6.04 2.21
CA VAL A 114 22.96 5.12 2.51
C VAL A 114 23.26 4.32 3.76
N THR A 115 22.31 4.27 4.69
CA THR A 115 22.35 3.51 5.94
C THR A 115 21.13 2.62 6.06
N LEU A 116 21.33 1.38 6.48
CA LEU A 116 20.25 0.49 6.91
C LEU A 116 20.02 0.68 8.41
N ASN A 117 18.85 1.19 8.77
CA ASN A 117 18.45 1.39 10.17
C ASN A 117 17.68 0.16 10.66
N PRO A 118 18.25 -0.66 11.57
CA PRO A 118 17.63 -1.90 12.02
C PRO A 118 16.49 -1.66 13.00
N PHE A 119 15.46 -2.52 12.91
CA PHE A 119 14.39 -2.59 13.91
C PHE A 119 13.97 -4.05 14.16
N ALA A 120 13.48 -4.32 15.37
CA ALA A 120 12.92 -5.61 15.72
C ALA A 120 11.52 -5.76 15.12
N PHE A 121 11.26 -6.91 14.51
CA PHE A 121 9.98 -7.20 13.87
C PHE A 121 9.51 -8.62 14.21
N VAL A 122 8.23 -8.77 14.52
CA VAL A 122 7.62 -10.09 14.74
C VAL A 122 6.86 -10.47 13.48
N TYR A 123 7.48 -11.30 12.65
CA TYR A 123 6.84 -11.81 11.45
C TYR A 123 5.89 -12.96 11.79
N ALA A 124 4.59 -12.77 11.53
CA ALA A 124 3.56 -13.78 11.64
C ALA A 124 2.99 -14.07 10.24
N ALA A 125 3.36 -15.21 9.66
CA ALA A 125 2.84 -15.61 8.37
C ALA A 125 1.34 -15.86 8.42
N LEU A 126 0.63 -15.48 7.34
CA LEU A 126 -0.77 -15.84 7.17
C LEU A 126 -0.96 -17.37 7.19
N PRO A 127 -2.09 -17.86 7.69
CA PRO A 127 -2.40 -19.27 7.61
C PRO A 127 -2.54 -19.71 6.14
N THR A 128 -2.34 -21.01 5.89
CA THR A 128 -2.67 -21.62 4.62
C THR A 128 -3.78 -22.65 4.77
N LEU A 129 -4.64 -22.72 3.76
CA LEU A 129 -5.78 -23.63 3.72
C LEU A 129 -5.84 -24.33 2.36
N GLN A 130 -5.62 -25.64 2.36
CA GLN A 130 -5.66 -26.45 1.17
C GLN A 130 -6.66 -27.60 1.33
N GLN A 131 -7.62 -27.70 0.44
CA GLN A 131 -8.46 -28.89 0.32
C GLN A 131 -7.71 -29.94 -0.54
N THR A 132 -7.58 -31.16 -0.04
CA THR A 132 -6.86 -32.24 -0.73
C THR A 132 -7.81 -33.29 -1.33
N ALA A 133 -9.05 -33.34 -0.85
CA ALA A 133 -10.14 -34.16 -1.34
C ALA A 133 -11.49 -33.49 -1.04
N PRO A 134 -12.57 -33.81 -1.80
CA PRO A 134 -12.62 -34.62 -3.02
C PRO A 134 -11.99 -33.92 -4.22
N ILE A 135 -11.84 -32.58 -4.16
CA ILE A 135 -11.22 -31.75 -5.21
C ILE A 135 -10.04 -31.02 -4.58
N ALA A 136 -8.86 -31.11 -5.19
CA ALA A 136 -7.71 -30.34 -4.74
C ALA A 136 -7.89 -28.85 -5.05
N ALA A 137 -7.80 -28.00 -4.03
CA ALA A 137 -7.91 -26.55 -4.16
C ALA A 137 -7.12 -25.85 -3.04
N THR A 138 -6.52 -24.72 -3.35
CA THR A 138 -5.94 -23.82 -2.37
C THR A 138 -6.88 -22.64 -2.18
N TYR A 139 -7.19 -22.32 -0.94
CA TYR A 139 -8.09 -21.23 -0.58
C TYR A 139 -7.31 -20.13 0.14
N GLU A 140 -7.73 -18.91 -0.05
CA GLU A 140 -7.30 -17.81 0.80
C GLU A 140 -7.77 -18.10 2.24
N ALA A 141 -6.85 -17.92 3.20
CA ALA A 141 -7.10 -18.22 4.60
C ALA A 141 -6.99 -16.96 5.46
N GLY A 142 -7.97 -16.77 6.33
CA GLY A 142 -8.03 -15.66 7.28
C GLY A 142 -7.26 -15.97 8.55
N ALA A 143 -6.55 -14.98 9.08
CA ALA A 143 -5.82 -15.09 10.33
C ALA A 143 -6.77 -14.98 11.55
N PHE A 144 -6.50 -15.79 12.58
CA PHE A 144 -7.13 -15.65 13.89
C PHE A 144 -6.06 -15.53 14.98
N THR A 145 -5.97 -14.35 15.61
CA THR A 145 -5.09 -14.18 16.77
C THR A 145 -5.61 -15.01 17.94
N GLY A 146 -4.70 -15.66 18.67
CA GLY A 146 -5.06 -16.55 19.79
C GLY A 146 -5.25 -18.01 19.42
N GLY A 147 -5.16 -18.36 18.14
CA GLY A 147 -5.01 -19.75 17.68
C GLY A 147 -3.61 -20.30 17.92
N GLY A 148 -3.49 -21.63 17.96
CA GLY A 148 -2.20 -22.33 18.05
C GLY A 148 -1.49 -22.44 16.69
N PHE A 149 -0.32 -23.06 16.72
CA PHE A 149 0.53 -23.24 15.56
C PHE A 149 0.61 -24.73 15.18
N GLY A 150 0.85 -25.01 13.92
CA GLY A 150 1.01 -26.36 13.42
C GLY A 150 0.69 -26.51 11.94
N ASN A 151 0.88 -27.75 11.47
CA ASN A 151 0.51 -28.18 10.13
C ASN A 151 -0.35 -29.44 10.27
N VAL A 152 -1.65 -29.33 10.05
CA VAL A 152 -2.63 -30.38 10.28
C VAL A 152 -3.30 -30.76 8.98
N THR A 153 -3.22 -32.07 8.63
CA THR A 153 -3.94 -32.64 7.49
C THR A 153 -4.90 -33.72 8.00
N ALA A 154 -6.21 -33.45 7.93
CA ALA A 154 -7.24 -34.37 8.42
C ALA A 154 -8.54 -34.27 7.61
N ASN A 155 -9.47 -35.16 7.86
CA ASN A 155 -10.82 -35.05 7.34
C ASN A 155 -11.50 -33.80 7.92
N VAL A 156 -12.34 -33.16 7.12
CA VAL A 156 -13.14 -32.02 7.55
C VAL A 156 -14.51 -32.49 8.00
N THR A 157 -14.92 -32.12 9.20
CA THR A 157 -16.25 -32.39 9.72
C THR A 157 -17.00 -31.10 9.99
N ALA A 158 -18.12 -30.93 9.32
CA ALA A 158 -19.00 -29.80 9.51
C ALA A 158 -19.73 -29.91 10.86
N VAL A 159 -19.80 -28.79 11.60
CA VAL A 159 -20.39 -28.70 12.94
C VAL A 159 -21.59 -27.78 12.92
N ASP A 160 -22.80 -28.32 12.95
CA ASP A 160 -24.09 -27.62 12.99
C ASP A 160 -24.16 -26.42 12.01
N ILE A 161 -23.73 -26.63 10.74
CA ILE A 161 -23.75 -25.58 9.72
C ILE A 161 -25.14 -25.42 9.08
N SER A 162 -25.50 -24.19 8.71
CA SER A 162 -26.74 -23.86 8.00
C SER A 162 -26.45 -23.16 6.67
N LEU A 163 -26.52 -23.91 5.57
CA LEU A 163 -26.23 -23.40 4.23
C LEU A 163 -27.48 -22.92 3.47
N ALA A 164 -28.68 -23.38 3.88
CA ALA A 164 -29.94 -22.96 3.27
C ALA A 164 -30.36 -21.56 3.73
N LEU A 165 -31.08 -20.84 2.86
CA LEU A 165 -31.67 -19.53 3.19
C LEU A 165 -33.00 -19.69 3.92
N PRO A 166 -33.32 -18.79 4.88
CA PRO A 166 -32.48 -17.73 5.47
C PRO A 166 -31.47 -18.31 6.46
N ARG A 167 -30.20 -17.86 6.37
CA ARG A 167 -29.09 -18.33 7.24
C ARG A 167 -29.04 -17.57 8.58
N ASN A 168 -30.16 -17.56 9.31
CA ASN A 168 -30.31 -16.82 10.58
C ASN A 168 -31.21 -17.55 11.57
N PRO A 169 -30.85 -17.53 12.85
CA PRO A 169 -29.51 -17.35 13.40
C PRO A 169 -28.68 -18.63 13.21
N VAL A 170 -27.33 -18.50 13.15
CA VAL A 170 -26.41 -19.65 13.09
C VAL A 170 -25.74 -19.80 14.45
N THR A 171 -25.89 -20.96 15.08
CA THR A 171 -25.29 -21.31 16.38
C THR A 171 -24.13 -22.27 16.26
N SER A 172 -23.73 -22.65 15.05
CA SER A 172 -22.65 -23.58 14.71
C SER A 172 -21.45 -23.48 15.66
N GLY A 173 -21.15 -24.53 16.38
CA GLY A 173 -20.06 -24.62 17.34
C GLY A 173 -20.21 -23.78 18.60
N CYS A 174 -21.39 -23.24 18.89
CA CYS A 174 -21.64 -22.46 20.10
C CYS A 174 -21.82 -23.31 21.35
N GLU A 175 -22.41 -24.47 21.20
CA GLU A 175 -22.69 -25.39 22.30
C GLU A 175 -21.83 -26.69 22.19
N ALA A 176 -21.49 -27.30 23.31
CA ALA A 176 -20.80 -28.60 23.31
C ALA A 176 -21.62 -29.70 22.61
N ALA A 177 -22.96 -29.56 22.61
CA ALA A 177 -23.87 -30.48 21.95
C ALA A 177 -23.75 -30.51 20.44
N ASP A 178 -23.30 -29.41 19.82
CA ASP A 178 -23.07 -29.29 18.35
C ASP A 178 -22.02 -30.26 17.87
N PHE A 179 -21.13 -30.68 18.77
CA PHE A 179 -20.07 -31.64 18.51
C PHE A 179 -20.43 -33.10 18.87
N ALA A 180 -21.72 -33.42 19.11
CA ALA A 180 -22.12 -34.78 19.38
C ALA A 180 -21.73 -35.70 18.21
N GLY A 181 -20.88 -36.72 18.52
CA GLY A 181 -20.36 -37.66 17.51
C GLY A 181 -19.22 -37.09 16.63
N PHE A 182 -18.66 -35.93 16.96
CA PHE A 182 -17.50 -35.38 16.24
C PHE A 182 -16.30 -36.32 16.33
N PRO A 183 -15.70 -36.76 15.20
CA PRO A 183 -14.56 -37.67 15.24
C PRO A 183 -13.30 -36.92 15.69
N ALA A 184 -12.77 -37.29 16.84
CA ALA A 184 -11.53 -36.70 17.34
C ALA A 184 -10.38 -36.83 16.31
N GLY A 185 -9.56 -35.79 16.20
CA GLY A 185 -8.50 -35.70 15.22
C GLY A 185 -8.92 -35.10 13.88
N ASN A 186 -10.22 -34.93 13.63
CA ASN A 186 -10.68 -34.20 12.42
C ASN A 186 -10.53 -32.69 12.57
N ILE A 187 -10.59 -31.99 11.45
CA ILE A 187 -10.69 -30.51 11.37
C ILE A 187 -12.17 -30.14 11.56
N ALA A 188 -12.47 -29.28 12.52
CA ALA A 188 -13.81 -28.74 12.72
C ALA A 188 -14.08 -27.62 11.73
N LEU A 189 -15.11 -27.76 10.90
CA LEU A 189 -15.61 -26.71 10.01
C LEU A 189 -16.82 -26.04 10.65
N ILE A 190 -16.68 -24.78 11.04
CA ILE A 190 -17.65 -24.04 11.86
C ILE A 190 -18.09 -22.79 11.11
N GLN A 191 -19.39 -22.52 11.05
CA GLN A 191 -19.94 -21.31 10.44
C GLN A 191 -19.93 -20.14 11.43
N ARG A 192 -19.53 -18.95 10.98
CA ARG A 192 -19.73 -17.71 11.73
C ARG A 192 -21.20 -17.54 12.10
N GLY A 193 -21.48 -16.99 13.28
CA GLY A 193 -22.87 -16.82 13.76
C GLY A 193 -22.94 -15.97 15.01
N THR A 194 -23.69 -16.44 16.01
CA THR A 194 -24.10 -15.65 17.18
C THR A 194 -23.08 -15.59 18.31
N CYS A 195 -22.32 -16.67 18.58
CA CYS A 195 -21.32 -16.68 19.64
C CYS A 195 -19.94 -16.25 19.16
N THR A 196 -19.03 -15.97 20.11
CA THR A 196 -17.68 -15.51 19.83
C THR A 196 -16.84 -16.58 19.12
N PHE A 197 -15.83 -16.16 18.38
CA PHE A 197 -14.88 -17.09 17.75
C PHE A 197 -14.11 -17.92 18.80
N ALA A 198 -13.80 -17.31 19.95
CA ALA A 198 -13.20 -18.01 21.09
C ALA A 198 -14.04 -19.20 21.54
N GLN A 199 -15.35 -18.99 21.74
CA GLN A 199 -16.26 -20.06 22.18
C GLN A 199 -16.28 -21.21 21.17
N LYS A 200 -16.34 -20.92 19.88
CA LYS A 200 -16.30 -21.93 18.81
C LYS A 200 -14.99 -22.73 18.83
N ALA A 201 -13.86 -22.05 18.94
CA ALA A 201 -12.55 -22.69 18.95
C ALA A 201 -12.33 -23.56 20.22
N LEU A 202 -12.76 -23.07 21.40
CA LEU A 202 -12.68 -23.82 22.66
C LEU A 202 -13.55 -25.08 22.64
N ASN A 203 -14.79 -24.97 22.14
CA ASN A 203 -15.68 -26.14 22.03
C ASN A 203 -15.13 -27.18 21.04
N ALA A 204 -14.59 -26.72 19.88
CA ALA A 204 -13.94 -27.62 18.93
C ALA A 204 -12.73 -28.34 19.54
N LYS A 205 -11.87 -27.60 20.25
CA LYS A 205 -10.72 -28.18 20.96
C LYS A 205 -11.17 -29.20 22.02
N ALA A 206 -12.19 -28.89 22.81
CA ALA A 206 -12.75 -29.77 23.81
C ALA A 206 -13.34 -31.06 23.18
N ALA A 207 -13.88 -30.98 21.97
CA ALA A 207 -14.37 -32.11 21.19
C ALA A 207 -13.26 -32.92 20.51
N GLY A 208 -11.99 -32.55 20.67
CA GLY A 208 -10.83 -33.24 20.10
C GLY A 208 -10.51 -32.86 18.66
N ALA A 209 -10.93 -31.70 18.18
CA ALA A 209 -10.52 -31.20 16.88
C ALA A 209 -9.00 -30.96 16.83
N SER A 210 -8.38 -31.31 15.70
CA SER A 210 -6.94 -31.09 15.46
C SER A 210 -6.63 -29.72 14.90
N ALA A 211 -7.62 -29.09 14.20
CA ALA A 211 -7.61 -27.72 13.74
C ALA A 211 -9.05 -27.21 13.59
N VAL A 212 -9.22 -25.91 13.45
CA VAL A 212 -10.52 -25.26 13.24
C VAL A 212 -10.49 -24.43 11.95
N ILE A 213 -11.53 -24.55 11.15
CA ILE A 213 -11.81 -23.64 10.05
C ILE A 213 -13.11 -22.91 10.37
N ILE A 214 -13.06 -21.60 10.52
CA ILE A 214 -14.24 -20.76 10.71
C ILE A 214 -14.54 -20.07 9.38
N PHE A 215 -15.66 -20.42 8.74
CA PHE A 215 -16.06 -19.76 7.51
C PHE A 215 -17.17 -18.74 7.74
N ASN A 216 -17.27 -17.74 6.85
CA ASN A 216 -18.20 -16.64 7.03
C ASN A 216 -19.65 -17.09 6.92
N GLN A 217 -20.58 -16.28 7.42
CA GLN A 217 -21.98 -16.68 7.61
C GLN A 217 -22.78 -16.78 6.30
N GLY A 218 -22.47 -15.91 5.30
CA GLY A 218 -23.15 -15.87 4.00
C GLY A 218 -24.60 -15.37 4.04
N ASN A 219 -25.00 -14.68 5.10
CA ASN A 219 -26.37 -14.18 5.28
C ASN A 219 -26.57 -12.76 4.72
N THR A 220 -25.49 -12.04 4.45
CA THR A 220 -25.47 -10.72 3.79
C THR A 220 -24.25 -10.64 2.88
N PRO A 221 -24.22 -9.76 1.87
CA PRO A 221 -23.04 -9.57 1.01
C PRO A 221 -21.75 -9.29 1.82
N ALA A 222 -21.85 -8.48 2.87
CA ALA A 222 -20.71 -8.18 3.76
C ALA A 222 -20.20 -9.40 4.56
N ARG A 223 -20.91 -10.52 4.58
CA ARG A 223 -20.55 -11.76 5.28
C ARG A 223 -20.37 -12.95 4.33
N GLU A 224 -20.06 -12.69 3.07
CA GLU A 224 -19.70 -13.71 2.08
C GLU A 224 -18.19 -13.86 1.91
N GLY A 225 -17.44 -12.76 2.05
CA GLY A 225 -15.99 -12.71 1.90
C GLY A 225 -15.23 -13.48 2.99
N LEU A 226 -13.91 -13.38 2.94
CA LEU A 226 -13.01 -13.98 3.93
C LEU A 226 -13.33 -13.48 5.34
N VAL A 227 -13.29 -14.38 6.33
CA VAL A 227 -13.40 -14.01 7.74
C VAL A 227 -12.04 -14.07 8.42
N GLU A 228 -11.73 -13.03 9.17
CA GLU A 228 -10.57 -12.91 10.05
C GLU A 228 -11.04 -12.42 11.40
N GLY A 229 -10.18 -12.58 12.43
CA GLY A 229 -10.57 -12.10 13.75
C GLY A 229 -9.62 -12.47 14.86
N THR A 230 -10.13 -12.32 16.07
CA THR A 230 -9.41 -12.64 17.30
C THR A 230 -10.21 -13.62 18.15
N LEU A 231 -9.50 -14.46 18.86
CA LEU A 231 -10.07 -15.29 19.94
C LEU A 231 -10.02 -14.57 21.30
N GLY A 232 -9.61 -13.28 21.34
CA GLY A 232 -9.64 -12.44 22.55
C GLY A 232 -8.45 -12.60 23.49
N GLY A 233 -7.40 -13.30 23.06
CA GLY A 233 -6.17 -13.47 23.84
C GLY A 233 -5.03 -14.07 23.02
N PRO A 234 -3.79 -14.06 23.52
CA PRO A 234 -2.62 -14.48 22.75
C PRO A 234 -2.49 -16.00 22.54
N ALA A 235 -3.17 -16.82 23.32
CA ALA A 235 -3.10 -18.28 23.24
C ALA A 235 -4.38 -18.88 23.85
N VAL A 236 -5.50 -18.78 23.15
CA VAL A 236 -6.80 -19.28 23.63
C VAL A 236 -6.93 -20.77 23.38
N VAL A 237 -6.43 -21.25 22.25
CA VAL A 237 -6.32 -22.66 21.90
C VAL A 237 -4.93 -22.98 21.36
N ASP A 238 -4.48 -24.22 21.53
CA ASP A 238 -3.16 -24.69 21.06
C ASP A 238 -3.20 -25.39 19.68
N ILE A 239 -4.35 -25.33 18.99
CA ILE A 239 -4.55 -25.88 17.65
C ILE A 239 -4.69 -24.75 16.62
N PRO A 240 -4.28 -24.97 15.35
CA PRO A 240 -4.44 -23.98 14.29
C PRO A 240 -5.91 -23.59 14.08
N VAL A 241 -6.16 -22.29 13.89
CA VAL A 241 -7.47 -21.72 13.55
C VAL A 241 -7.32 -20.84 12.30
N ALA A 242 -8.05 -21.17 11.24
CA ALA A 242 -8.03 -20.44 10.00
C ALA A 242 -9.44 -19.98 9.61
N GLY A 243 -9.52 -18.80 8.99
CA GLY A 243 -10.75 -18.28 8.41
C GLY A 243 -10.93 -18.67 6.95
N ALA A 244 -12.18 -18.71 6.49
CA ALA A 244 -12.52 -18.95 5.10
C ALA A 244 -13.71 -18.07 4.65
N SER A 245 -13.86 -17.86 3.33
CA SER A 245 -15.07 -17.27 2.78
C SER A 245 -16.27 -18.21 2.93
N PHE A 246 -17.49 -17.68 2.78
CA PHE A 246 -18.69 -18.53 2.77
C PHE A 246 -18.63 -19.59 1.66
N ALA A 247 -18.24 -19.21 0.44
CA ALA A 247 -18.11 -20.11 -0.70
C ALA A 247 -17.10 -21.25 -0.44
N ASN A 248 -15.95 -20.93 0.18
CA ASN A 248 -14.93 -21.91 0.53
C ASN A 248 -15.43 -22.85 1.66
N GLY A 249 -16.20 -22.31 2.61
CA GLY A 249 -16.86 -23.13 3.64
C GLY A 249 -17.84 -24.14 3.05
N VAL A 250 -18.63 -23.72 2.05
CA VAL A 250 -19.53 -24.63 1.30
C VAL A 250 -18.75 -25.73 0.58
N ALA A 251 -17.63 -25.38 -0.07
CA ALA A 251 -16.78 -26.37 -0.75
C ALA A 251 -16.18 -27.37 0.25
N LEU A 252 -15.68 -26.89 1.38
CA LEU A 252 -15.10 -27.71 2.45
C LEU A 252 -16.13 -28.59 3.18
N SER A 253 -17.42 -28.26 3.13
CA SER A 253 -18.49 -29.04 3.76
C SER A 253 -18.92 -30.28 2.97
N GLN A 254 -18.40 -30.46 1.75
CA GLN A 254 -18.76 -31.59 0.90
C GLN A 254 -18.32 -32.93 1.51
N PRO A 255 -19.12 -34.01 1.34
CA PRO A 255 -18.76 -35.34 1.82
C PRO A 255 -17.37 -35.79 1.35
N GLY A 256 -16.58 -36.37 2.25
CA GLY A 256 -15.23 -36.83 1.96
C GLY A 256 -14.19 -35.72 1.89
N SER A 257 -14.55 -34.50 2.32
CA SER A 257 -13.61 -33.39 2.38
C SER A 257 -12.44 -33.68 3.32
N ARG A 258 -11.22 -33.45 2.82
CA ARG A 258 -9.97 -33.51 3.57
C ARG A 258 -9.18 -32.25 3.29
N ALA A 259 -8.62 -31.63 4.31
CA ALA A 259 -7.89 -30.38 4.18
C ALA A 259 -6.58 -30.38 4.99
N THR A 260 -5.69 -29.48 4.58
CA THR A 260 -4.49 -29.10 5.35
C THR A 260 -4.66 -27.66 5.81
N VAL A 261 -4.54 -27.45 7.11
CA VAL A 261 -4.47 -26.11 7.75
C VAL A 261 -3.07 -25.94 8.31
N THR A 262 -2.35 -24.90 7.87
CA THR A 262 -1.02 -24.59 8.40
C THR A 262 -1.04 -23.19 9.00
N GLN A 263 -0.55 -23.06 10.24
CA GLN A 263 -0.25 -21.79 10.88
C GLN A 263 1.16 -21.88 11.46
N ALA A 264 2.08 -21.14 10.87
CA ALA A 264 3.46 -21.04 11.37
C ALA A 264 3.52 -20.22 12.67
N ALA A 265 4.42 -20.60 13.56
CA ALA A 265 4.71 -19.77 14.72
C ALA A 265 5.36 -18.44 14.31
N PRO A 266 5.04 -17.32 14.98
CA PRO A 266 5.69 -16.05 14.72
C PRO A 266 7.20 -16.15 14.93
N GLN A 267 7.94 -15.39 14.12
CA GLN A 267 9.41 -15.33 14.14
C GLN A 267 9.88 -13.93 14.49
N ASN A 268 10.79 -13.84 15.46
CA ASN A 268 11.50 -12.58 15.71
C ASN A 268 12.60 -12.42 14.66
N VAL A 269 12.49 -11.38 13.85
CA VAL A 269 13.47 -11.06 12.80
C VAL A 269 13.94 -9.62 12.95
N THR A 270 15.10 -9.30 12.40
CA THR A 270 15.55 -7.93 12.24
C THR A 270 15.20 -7.47 10.84
N GLN A 271 14.50 -6.35 10.74
CA GLN A 271 14.20 -5.69 9.48
C GLN A 271 14.88 -4.33 9.42
N TYR A 272 14.87 -3.68 8.28
CA TYR A 272 15.67 -2.48 8.05
C TYR A 272 14.83 -1.41 7.34
N ASN A 273 14.84 -0.19 7.89
CA ASN A 273 14.51 1.00 7.12
C ASN A 273 15.71 1.38 6.24
N VAL A 274 15.48 1.94 5.07
CA VAL A 274 16.52 2.52 4.23
C VAL A 274 16.56 4.03 4.48
N ILE A 275 17.70 4.54 4.89
CA ILE A 275 17.93 5.96 5.12
C ILE A 275 19.02 6.44 4.17
N ALA A 276 18.74 7.48 3.37
CA ALA A 276 19.71 8.03 2.43
C ALA A 276 19.88 9.53 2.65
N GLU A 277 21.10 9.98 2.89
CA GLU A 277 21.39 11.39 3.11
C GLU A 277 22.14 12.02 1.93
N SER A 278 21.78 13.27 1.64
CA SER A 278 22.58 14.10 0.72
C SER A 278 23.94 14.41 1.35
N ARG A 279 25.00 14.41 0.54
CA ARG A 279 26.37 14.72 1.01
C ARG A 279 26.58 16.19 1.35
N SER A 280 25.65 17.06 0.97
CA SER A 280 25.71 18.50 1.23
C SER A 280 24.42 18.96 1.91
N GLY A 281 24.41 20.20 2.37
CA GLY A 281 23.35 20.78 3.17
C GLY A 281 23.71 20.84 4.66
N ASP A 282 23.01 21.71 5.40
CA ASP A 282 23.24 21.90 6.83
C ASP A 282 22.77 20.66 7.62
N PRO A 283 23.66 19.91 8.27
CA PRO A 283 23.31 18.73 9.04
C PRO A 283 22.51 19.05 10.31
N ASN A 284 22.40 20.32 10.68
CA ASN A 284 21.61 20.77 11.83
C ASN A 284 20.21 21.26 11.41
N ASN A 285 19.89 21.19 10.12
CA ASN A 285 18.56 21.52 9.60
C ASN A 285 18.19 20.49 8.51
N VAL A 286 17.59 19.38 8.94
CA VAL A 286 17.33 18.21 8.10
C VAL A 286 15.90 18.24 7.61
N VAL A 287 15.72 18.12 6.31
CA VAL A 287 14.42 17.88 5.67
C VAL A 287 14.30 16.40 5.37
N MET A 288 13.34 15.73 5.99
CA MET A 288 13.06 14.32 5.75
C MET A 288 11.93 14.15 4.73
N VAL A 289 12.07 13.12 3.90
CA VAL A 289 11.09 12.73 2.87
C VAL A 289 10.95 11.22 2.91
N GLY A 290 9.76 10.71 3.13
CA GLY A 290 9.59 9.27 3.33
C GLY A 290 8.30 8.68 2.76
N ALA A 291 8.36 7.36 2.60
CA ALA A 291 7.28 6.48 2.20
C ALA A 291 7.55 5.09 2.77
N HIS A 292 6.54 4.29 3.04
CA HIS A 292 6.84 2.89 3.39
C HIS A 292 7.15 2.04 2.15
N LEU A 293 7.94 1.01 2.36
CA LEU A 293 8.44 0.15 1.29
C LEU A 293 7.81 -1.23 1.30
N ASP A 294 7.29 -1.67 2.44
CA ASP A 294 6.58 -2.94 2.54
C ASP A 294 5.18 -2.89 1.92
N SER A 295 4.61 -4.05 1.70
CA SER A 295 3.22 -4.26 1.35
C SER A 295 2.55 -5.11 2.41
N VAL A 296 1.23 -5.22 2.38
CA VAL A 296 0.50 -6.29 3.09
C VAL A 296 0.93 -7.68 2.60
N GLN A 297 0.64 -8.72 3.41
CA GLN A 297 0.91 -10.12 3.03
C GLN A 297 -0.09 -10.67 1.98
N ARG A 298 -1.05 -9.89 1.51
CA ARG A 298 -2.11 -10.31 0.56
C ARG A 298 -1.94 -9.76 -0.84
N GLY A 299 -1.00 -8.86 -1.06
CA GLY A 299 -0.83 -8.22 -2.36
C GLY A 299 0.55 -7.60 -2.56
N PRO A 300 0.85 -7.23 -3.80
CA PRO A 300 2.13 -6.64 -4.16
C PRO A 300 2.32 -5.21 -3.65
N GLY A 301 1.24 -4.49 -3.31
CA GLY A 301 1.28 -3.14 -2.77
C GLY A 301 1.91 -2.14 -3.74
N ILE A 302 1.43 -2.05 -4.98
CA ILE A 302 2.08 -1.18 -5.99
C ILE A 302 1.52 0.23 -5.98
N ASN A 303 0.27 0.42 -5.54
CA ASN A 303 -0.21 1.72 -5.11
C ASN A 303 0.09 1.93 -3.62
N ASP A 304 -0.17 0.95 -2.78
CA ASP A 304 0.04 0.96 -1.33
C ASP A 304 1.28 0.12 -0.93
N ASN A 305 2.48 0.69 -0.72
CA ASN A 305 2.85 2.07 -1.06
C ASN A 305 4.03 2.09 -2.05
N GLY A 306 3.90 1.28 -3.11
CA GLY A 306 4.82 1.33 -4.24
C GLY A 306 4.76 2.67 -4.99
N SER A 307 3.63 3.40 -4.92
CA SER A 307 3.46 4.71 -5.56
C SER A 307 4.31 5.78 -4.87
N GLY A 308 4.18 5.96 -3.56
CA GLY A 308 4.98 6.90 -2.78
C GLY A 308 6.45 6.52 -2.79
N SER A 309 6.77 5.24 -2.57
CA SER A 309 8.15 4.72 -2.59
C SER A 309 8.86 4.96 -3.93
N ALA A 310 8.16 4.79 -5.06
CA ALA A 310 8.70 5.05 -6.39
C ALA A 310 8.88 6.54 -6.67
N ALA A 311 7.90 7.38 -6.30
CA ALA A 311 7.93 8.81 -6.53
C ALA A 311 9.04 9.50 -5.75
N ILE A 312 9.26 9.14 -4.46
CA ILE A 312 10.39 9.69 -3.70
C ILE A 312 11.73 9.15 -4.20
N LEU A 313 11.78 7.93 -4.74
CA LEU A 313 13.03 7.37 -5.30
C LEU A 313 13.41 8.14 -6.57
N GLU A 314 12.49 8.34 -7.50
CA GLU A 314 12.76 9.13 -8.70
C GLU A 314 13.16 10.56 -8.34
N THR A 315 12.45 11.21 -7.40
CA THR A 315 12.82 12.53 -6.88
C THR A 315 14.26 12.55 -6.34
N ALA A 316 14.63 11.54 -5.53
CA ALA A 316 16.00 11.44 -4.99
C ALA A 316 17.04 11.29 -6.10
N LEU A 317 16.79 10.45 -7.10
CA LEU A 317 17.72 10.24 -8.22
C LEU A 317 17.91 11.53 -9.03
N GLN A 318 16.84 12.25 -9.32
CA GLN A 318 16.91 13.52 -10.08
C GLN A 318 17.52 14.67 -9.26
N MET A 319 17.49 14.59 -7.93
CA MET A 319 18.11 15.55 -7.02
C MET A 319 19.56 15.20 -6.62
N ALA A 320 20.10 14.08 -7.04
CA ALA A 320 21.42 13.58 -6.59
C ALA A 320 22.58 14.57 -6.79
N LYS A 321 22.51 15.43 -7.81
CA LYS A 321 23.51 16.47 -8.10
C LYS A 321 23.16 17.84 -7.51
N VAL A 322 22.00 17.99 -6.92
CA VAL A 322 21.58 19.24 -6.28
C VAL A 322 22.41 19.43 -5.00
N LYS A 323 22.86 20.66 -4.77
CA LYS A 323 23.50 21.05 -3.51
C LYS A 323 22.46 21.78 -2.66
N PRO A 324 21.68 21.05 -1.83
CA PRO A 324 20.67 21.66 -0.98
C PRO A 324 21.30 22.53 0.09
N ARG A 325 20.56 23.51 0.60
CA ARG A 325 20.99 24.31 1.77
C ARG A 325 20.78 23.53 3.05
N ASN A 326 19.63 22.81 3.14
CA ASN A 326 19.27 21.94 4.23
C ASN A 326 19.68 20.51 3.90
N ARG A 327 20.10 19.71 4.87
CA ARG A 327 20.39 18.30 4.64
C ARG A 327 19.11 17.58 4.20
N LEU A 328 19.15 16.89 3.07
CA LEU A 328 18.06 16.00 2.66
C LEU A 328 18.29 14.62 3.23
N ARG A 329 17.26 14.04 3.81
CA ARG A 329 17.21 12.66 4.28
C ARG A 329 15.97 11.98 3.72
N PHE A 330 16.20 11.06 2.78
CA PHE A 330 15.14 10.20 2.27
C PHE A 330 15.03 8.96 3.14
N ALA A 331 13.80 8.47 3.35
CA ALA A 331 13.52 7.30 4.17
C ALA A 331 12.51 6.37 3.48
N TRP A 332 12.82 5.07 3.47
CA TRP A 332 11.87 4.02 3.10
C TRP A 332 11.65 3.16 4.33
N TRP A 333 10.43 3.21 4.84
CA TRP A 333 10.07 2.53 6.08
C TRP A 333 9.67 1.09 5.83
N GLY A 334 9.88 0.23 6.80
CA GLY A 334 9.41 -1.14 6.79
C GLY A 334 8.49 -1.43 7.96
N GLY A 335 7.54 -2.36 7.76
CA GLY A 335 6.57 -2.73 8.78
C GLY A 335 5.55 -1.65 9.09
N GLU A 336 5.27 -0.78 8.15
CA GLU A 336 4.18 0.19 8.22
C GLU A 336 2.86 -0.55 8.36
N GLU A 337 2.61 -1.49 7.47
CA GLU A 337 1.44 -2.37 7.37
C GLU A 337 1.18 -3.24 8.62
N SER A 338 2.13 -3.26 9.52
CA SER A 338 2.07 -3.95 10.80
C SER A 338 1.97 -2.99 11.99
N GLY A 339 1.61 -1.73 11.73
CA GLY A 339 1.42 -0.67 12.72
C GLY A 339 2.64 0.25 12.89
N LEU A 340 3.17 0.79 11.81
CA LEU A 340 4.22 1.82 11.78
C LEU A 340 5.52 1.41 12.50
N ILE A 341 5.86 0.11 12.47
CA ILE A 341 6.92 -0.42 13.36
C ILE A 341 8.28 0.21 13.05
N GLY A 342 8.65 0.32 11.77
CA GLY A 342 9.95 0.84 11.35
C GLY A 342 10.12 2.33 11.63
N SER A 343 9.15 3.16 11.27
CA SER A 343 9.19 4.60 11.53
C SER A 343 9.12 4.91 13.03
N THR A 344 8.31 4.16 13.79
CA THR A 344 8.25 4.25 15.25
C THR A 344 9.60 3.92 15.89
N ALA A 345 10.22 2.82 15.48
CA ALA A 345 11.53 2.43 15.98
C ALA A 345 12.61 3.47 15.64
N TYR A 346 12.57 4.03 14.43
CA TYR A 346 13.48 5.09 14.03
C TYR A 346 13.34 6.33 14.92
N VAL A 347 12.12 6.85 15.08
CA VAL A 347 11.86 8.07 15.89
C VAL A 347 12.19 7.83 17.35
N ALA A 348 11.84 6.66 17.91
CA ALA A 348 12.16 6.29 19.29
C ALA A 348 13.68 6.17 19.54
N GLY A 349 14.44 5.79 18.51
CA GLY A 349 15.91 5.69 18.58
C GLY A 349 16.64 7.03 18.52
N LEU A 350 15.97 8.12 18.14
CA LEU A 350 16.56 9.45 18.05
C LEU A 350 16.74 10.09 19.44
N SER A 351 17.93 10.58 19.72
CA SER A 351 18.14 11.51 20.84
C SER A 351 17.40 12.83 20.62
N GLN A 352 17.16 13.58 21.69
CA GLN A 352 16.53 14.91 21.56
C GLN A 352 17.32 15.83 20.61
N ALA A 353 18.65 15.81 20.67
CA ALA A 353 19.49 16.60 19.79
C ALA A 353 19.36 16.20 18.30
N GLU A 354 19.07 14.94 18.00
CA GLU A 354 18.79 14.48 16.64
C GLU A 354 17.40 14.90 16.19
N ARG A 355 16.39 14.79 17.05
CA ARG A 355 15.03 15.29 16.76
C ARG A 355 15.04 16.79 16.47
N ASP A 356 15.79 17.57 17.28
CA ASP A 356 15.89 19.02 17.12
C ASP A 356 16.54 19.45 15.79
N ARG A 357 17.30 18.58 15.14
CA ARG A 357 17.86 18.83 13.82
C ARG A 357 16.87 18.59 12.69
N ILE A 358 15.81 17.82 12.91
CA ILE A 358 14.81 17.54 11.88
C ILE A 358 13.85 18.72 11.81
N ALA A 359 13.95 19.48 10.72
CA ALA A 359 13.10 20.63 10.47
C ALA A 359 11.65 20.25 10.19
N LEU A 360 11.47 19.19 9.40
CA LEU A 360 10.17 18.67 8.99
C LEU A 360 10.30 17.25 8.38
N TYR A 361 9.17 16.56 8.31
CA TYR A 361 9.01 15.30 7.61
C TYR A 361 7.88 15.36 6.57
N LEU A 362 8.17 14.99 5.33
CA LEU A 362 7.20 14.85 4.25
C LEU A 362 6.86 13.37 4.07
N ASN A 363 5.60 13.01 4.21
CA ASN A 363 5.09 11.66 4.08
C ASN A 363 4.28 11.48 2.80
N PHE A 364 4.58 10.44 2.04
CA PHE A 364 3.89 10.15 0.80
C PHE A 364 3.43 8.72 0.78
N ASP A 365 2.12 8.55 0.86
CA ASP A 365 1.48 7.27 0.98
C ASP A 365 0.26 7.22 0.06
N MET A 366 0.21 6.18 -0.81
CA MET A 366 -0.83 6.01 -1.81
C MET A 366 -1.08 7.26 -2.66
N VAL A 367 -0.10 7.63 -3.49
CA VAL A 367 -0.17 8.86 -4.31
C VAL A 367 -0.68 8.63 -5.74
N GLY A 368 -1.16 7.41 -6.05
CA GLY A 368 -1.62 6.99 -7.37
C GLY A 368 -2.92 6.20 -7.39
N SER A 369 -3.82 6.35 -6.43
CA SER A 369 -5.07 5.57 -6.32
C SER A 369 -5.93 5.66 -7.59
N PRO A 370 -6.52 4.54 -8.05
CA PRO A 370 -7.21 4.50 -9.36
C PRO A 370 -8.44 5.42 -9.45
N ASN A 371 -9.15 5.61 -8.35
CA ASN A 371 -10.30 6.51 -8.25
C ASN A 371 -9.95 7.73 -7.37
N SER A 372 -8.81 8.35 -7.62
CA SER A 372 -8.12 9.32 -6.77
C SER A 372 -8.86 10.63 -6.51
N VAL A 373 -8.60 11.20 -5.33
CA VAL A 373 -8.74 12.62 -4.99
C VAL A 373 -7.34 13.14 -4.65
N PHE A 374 -7.02 14.39 -4.97
CA PHE A 374 -5.78 15.01 -4.51
C PHE A 374 -5.99 15.50 -3.07
N PHE A 375 -5.56 14.69 -2.10
CA PHE A 375 -5.61 15.08 -0.70
C PHE A 375 -4.28 15.65 -0.22
N VAL A 376 -4.37 16.75 0.53
CA VAL A 376 -3.27 17.38 1.26
C VAL A 376 -3.55 17.20 2.76
N TYR A 377 -2.57 16.80 3.56
CA TYR A 377 -2.75 16.70 5.01
C TYR A 377 -3.00 18.08 5.60
N ASP A 378 -4.18 18.25 6.24
CA ASP A 378 -4.69 19.50 6.84
C ASP A 378 -3.97 19.79 8.16
N GLY A 379 -2.95 20.63 8.11
CA GLY A 379 -2.06 20.90 9.24
C GLY A 379 -2.59 21.91 10.23
N ASP A 380 -3.56 22.75 9.86
CA ASP A 380 -4.18 23.76 10.74
C ASP A 380 -5.68 23.52 10.98
N ASN A 381 -6.19 22.39 10.51
CA ASN A 381 -7.61 22.02 10.56
C ASN A 381 -8.53 23.07 9.90
N SER A 382 -8.03 23.73 8.85
CA SER A 382 -8.81 24.74 8.10
C SER A 382 -9.98 24.11 7.34
N ASP A 383 -9.85 22.85 6.90
CA ASP A 383 -10.87 22.08 6.19
C ASP A 383 -11.83 21.34 7.15
N ASN A 384 -11.57 21.33 8.44
CA ASN A 384 -12.35 20.66 9.50
C ASN A 384 -12.56 19.15 9.21
N VAL A 385 -11.50 18.45 8.80
CA VAL A 385 -11.59 17.07 8.35
C VAL A 385 -11.30 16.02 9.44
N GLY A 386 -11.08 16.42 10.69
CA GLY A 386 -10.98 15.48 11.81
C GLY A 386 -10.05 15.90 12.92
N ALA A 387 -8.75 15.71 12.80
CA ALA A 387 -7.80 16.03 13.85
C ALA A 387 -7.71 17.54 14.12
N PRO A 388 -7.48 17.94 15.39
CA PRO A 388 -7.13 19.32 15.67
C PRO A 388 -5.79 19.70 15.03
N ALA A 389 -5.55 21.01 14.92
CA ALA A 389 -4.27 21.52 14.41
C ALA A 389 -3.08 20.84 15.09
N GLY A 390 -2.12 20.40 14.30
CA GLY A 390 -0.92 19.71 14.75
C GLY A 390 0.18 20.64 15.28
N PRO A 391 1.44 20.15 15.41
CA PRO A 391 2.58 20.97 15.82
C PRO A 391 2.76 22.18 14.89
N ALA A 392 3.35 23.25 15.42
CA ALA A 392 3.69 24.41 14.61
C ALA A 392 4.57 24.00 13.42
N GLY A 393 4.21 24.47 12.24
CA GLY A 393 4.89 24.15 10.99
C GLY A 393 4.07 23.25 10.05
N LEU A 394 3.06 22.51 10.56
CA LEU A 394 2.20 21.68 9.71
C LEU A 394 1.46 22.54 8.67
N ALA A 395 0.77 23.59 9.11
CA ALA A 395 0.09 24.53 8.23
C ALA A 395 0.99 25.12 7.13
N GLN A 396 2.27 25.35 7.44
CA GLN A 396 3.23 25.89 6.46
C GLN A 396 3.67 24.82 5.45
N ILE A 397 3.70 23.55 5.85
CA ILE A 397 3.95 22.43 4.93
C ILE A 397 2.75 22.25 3.99
N GLU A 398 1.56 22.22 4.54
CA GLU A 398 0.29 22.19 3.80
C GLU A 398 0.23 23.28 2.73
N LYS A 399 0.50 24.54 3.09
CA LYS A 399 0.51 25.68 2.16
C LYS A 399 1.42 25.50 0.95
N VAL A 400 2.52 24.76 1.06
CA VAL A 400 3.41 24.49 -0.08
C VAL A 400 2.72 23.59 -1.10
N PHE A 401 1.97 22.58 -0.66
CA PHE A 401 1.20 21.69 -1.54
C PHE A 401 -0.03 22.40 -2.11
N GLU A 402 -0.77 23.16 -1.30
CA GLU A 402 -1.91 23.95 -1.77
C GLU A 402 -1.50 24.94 -2.86
N ASN A 403 -0.37 25.65 -2.67
CA ASN A 403 0.18 26.57 -3.66
C ASN A 403 0.55 25.85 -4.95
N PHE A 404 1.17 24.65 -4.85
CA PHE A 404 1.50 23.83 -6.02
C PHE A 404 0.27 23.52 -6.87
N TYR A 405 -0.83 23.07 -6.25
CA TYR A 405 -2.07 22.74 -6.95
C TYR A 405 -2.79 23.99 -7.45
N THR A 406 -2.88 25.04 -6.62
CA THR A 406 -3.56 26.31 -6.97
C THR A 406 -2.91 26.98 -8.18
N GLU A 407 -1.59 27.06 -8.23
CA GLU A 407 -0.85 27.66 -9.35
C GLU A 407 -1.06 26.91 -10.68
N ARG A 408 -1.45 25.63 -10.61
CA ARG A 408 -1.74 24.77 -11.76
C ARG A 408 -3.22 24.63 -12.06
N GLY A 409 -4.10 25.26 -11.26
CA GLY A 409 -5.55 25.13 -11.39
C GLY A 409 -6.06 23.71 -11.14
N ILE A 410 -5.33 22.93 -10.34
CA ILE A 410 -5.71 21.56 -9.97
C ILE A 410 -6.50 21.63 -8.66
N PRO A 411 -7.71 21.06 -8.60
CA PRO A 411 -8.48 21.00 -7.35
C PRO A 411 -7.80 20.04 -6.36
N PHE A 412 -7.92 20.35 -5.07
CA PHE A 412 -7.45 19.53 -3.95
C PHE A 412 -8.42 19.61 -2.77
N LYS A 413 -8.22 18.78 -1.75
CA LYS A 413 -8.97 18.78 -0.49
C LYS A 413 -8.03 18.47 0.66
N GLY A 414 -8.35 18.99 1.84
CA GLY A 414 -7.72 18.55 3.07
C GLY A 414 -8.05 17.10 3.44
N THR A 415 -7.12 16.44 4.11
CA THR A 415 -7.31 15.13 4.75
C THR A 415 -6.76 15.12 6.16
N ASP A 416 -7.35 14.29 7.01
CA ASP A 416 -7.03 14.17 8.42
C ASP A 416 -5.65 13.52 8.67
N PHE A 417 -4.98 13.95 9.74
CA PHE A 417 -3.86 13.26 10.36
C PHE A 417 -4.37 12.12 11.27
N SER A 418 -4.97 11.09 10.68
CA SER A 418 -5.57 9.96 11.41
C SER A 418 -4.56 9.08 12.16
N GLY A 419 -3.26 9.25 11.94
CA GLY A 419 -2.20 8.42 12.51
C GLY A 419 -1.98 7.09 11.78
N ARG A 420 -2.61 6.87 10.63
CA ARG A 420 -2.56 5.62 9.85
C ARG A 420 -1.42 5.56 8.85
N SER A 421 -0.44 6.45 8.91
CA SER A 421 0.76 6.40 8.08
C SER A 421 1.98 6.93 8.84
N ASP A 422 3.17 6.79 8.28
CA ASP A 422 4.47 7.01 8.92
C ASP A 422 4.74 8.44 9.43
N TYR A 423 3.87 9.39 9.15
CA TYR A 423 3.91 10.70 9.82
C TYR A 423 3.54 10.60 11.31
N GLY A 424 2.76 9.59 11.71
CA GLY A 424 2.25 9.44 13.08
C GLY A 424 3.33 9.54 14.16
N PRO A 425 4.40 8.74 14.12
CA PRO A 425 5.49 8.83 15.10
C PRO A 425 6.19 10.19 15.14
N PHE A 426 6.23 10.93 14.03
CA PHE A 426 6.90 12.24 13.95
C PHE A 426 6.09 13.35 14.62
N ILE A 427 4.78 13.37 14.39
CA ILE A 427 3.89 14.37 15.00
C ILE A 427 3.47 14.02 16.43
N ALA A 428 3.84 12.85 16.93
CA ALA A 428 3.48 12.38 18.26
C ALA A 428 3.90 13.38 19.35
N LEU A 429 3.08 13.48 20.40
CA LEU A 429 3.32 14.37 21.53
C LEU A 429 4.71 14.13 22.15
N GLY A 430 5.48 15.20 22.30
CA GLY A 430 6.86 15.15 22.81
C GLY A 430 7.91 14.74 21.78
N VAL A 431 7.51 14.41 20.56
CA VAL A 431 8.38 14.36 19.38
C VAL A 431 8.27 15.64 18.59
N ASP A 432 7.05 16.07 18.28
CA ASP A 432 6.66 17.37 17.74
C ASP A 432 7.42 17.76 16.45
N ILE A 433 7.76 16.81 15.59
CA ILE A 433 8.36 17.07 14.28
C ILE A 433 7.25 17.43 13.29
N PRO A 434 7.21 18.68 12.76
CA PRO A 434 6.19 19.07 11.81
C PRO A 434 6.21 18.15 10.59
N SER A 435 5.05 17.63 10.21
CA SER A 435 4.91 16.73 9.09
C SER A 435 3.80 17.20 8.15
N GLY A 436 3.81 16.72 6.93
CA GLY A 436 2.79 16.96 5.93
C GLY A 436 3.02 16.04 4.74
N GLY A 437 2.20 16.14 3.72
CA GLY A 437 2.35 15.32 2.53
C GLY A 437 1.06 15.16 1.75
N LEU A 438 1.00 14.12 0.94
CA LEU A 438 -0.07 13.86 -0.01
C LEU A 438 -0.62 12.45 0.16
N PHE A 439 -1.89 12.29 -0.23
CA PHE A 439 -2.63 11.05 -0.24
C PHE A 439 -3.66 11.07 -1.39
N THR A 440 -4.08 9.93 -1.91
CA THR A 440 -5.09 9.88 -2.97
C THR A 440 -6.33 9.06 -2.63
N GLY A 441 -6.40 8.57 -1.39
CA GLY A 441 -7.51 7.80 -0.85
C GLY A 441 -7.29 6.29 -0.93
N ALA A 442 -7.78 5.59 0.09
CA ALA A 442 -7.73 4.14 0.26
C ALA A 442 -9.13 3.51 0.11
N GLU A 443 -9.61 2.81 1.15
CA GLU A 443 -10.92 2.15 1.19
C GLU A 443 -12.12 3.11 1.26
N GLY A 444 -11.89 4.38 1.57
CA GLY A 444 -12.92 5.41 1.60
C GLY A 444 -13.66 5.52 0.27
N VAL A 445 -14.97 5.80 0.34
CA VAL A 445 -15.86 5.82 -0.83
C VAL A 445 -15.99 7.23 -1.39
N LYS A 446 -15.64 7.40 -2.67
CA LYS A 446 -15.73 8.67 -3.38
C LYS A 446 -17.17 9.17 -3.43
N THR A 447 -17.39 10.40 -3.02
CA THR A 447 -18.68 11.07 -3.07
C THR A 447 -19.03 11.55 -4.48
N ALA A 448 -20.32 11.86 -4.73
CA ALA A 448 -20.74 12.45 -6.01
C ALA A 448 -20.11 13.84 -6.25
N ALA A 449 -19.90 14.63 -5.19
CA ALA A 449 -19.25 15.93 -5.28
C ALA A 449 -17.76 15.78 -5.67
N GLU A 450 -17.06 14.82 -5.10
CA GLU A 450 -15.67 14.52 -5.47
C GLU A 450 -15.56 13.96 -6.89
N ALA A 451 -16.48 13.11 -7.31
CA ALA A 451 -16.48 12.61 -8.68
C ALA A 451 -16.73 13.74 -9.71
N ALA A 452 -17.55 14.74 -9.35
CA ALA A 452 -17.75 15.92 -10.20
C ALA A 452 -16.50 16.81 -10.29
N LEU A 453 -15.70 16.89 -9.21
CA LEU A 453 -14.52 17.74 -9.14
C LEU A 453 -13.25 17.07 -9.67
N PHE A 454 -13.03 15.81 -9.35
CA PHE A 454 -11.81 15.05 -9.64
C PHE A 454 -11.98 13.98 -10.73
N GLY A 455 -13.21 13.79 -11.24
CA GLY A 455 -13.52 12.67 -12.11
C GLY A 455 -13.62 11.34 -11.35
N GLY A 456 -13.62 10.24 -12.08
CA GLY A 456 -13.77 8.91 -11.50
C GLY A 456 -15.24 8.53 -11.22
N THR A 457 -15.47 7.58 -10.30
CA THR A 457 -16.78 6.97 -10.06
C THR A 457 -17.23 7.19 -8.61
N ALA A 458 -18.36 7.88 -8.44
CA ALA A 458 -19.01 8.04 -7.14
C ALA A 458 -19.55 6.69 -6.62
N GLY A 459 -19.51 6.50 -5.31
CA GLY A 459 -19.99 5.27 -4.67
C GLY A 459 -19.02 4.09 -4.76
N VAL A 460 -17.81 4.31 -5.29
CA VAL A 460 -16.72 3.33 -5.38
C VAL A 460 -15.57 3.81 -4.49
N ALA A 461 -14.84 2.90 -3.88
CA ALA A 461 -13.65 3.23 -3.09
C ALA A 461 -12.64 4.02 -3.92
N TYR A 462 -11.83 4.86 -3.25
CA TYR A 462 -10.72 5.54 -3.93
C TYR A 462 -9.71 4.53 -4.50
N ASP A 463 -9.45 3.47 -3.74
CA ASP A 463 -8.72 2.29 -4.21
C ASP A 463 -9.49 1.01 -3.88
N PRO A 464 -10.22 0.42 -4.85
CA PRO A 464 -10.92 -0.84 -4.67
C PRO A 464 -10.01 -2.04 -4.41
N CYS A 465 -8.71 -1.90 -4.69
CA CYS A 465 -7.71 -2.95 -4.48
C CYS A 465 -6.86 -2.74 -3.21
N TYR A 466 -7.20 -1.76 -2.38
CA TYR A 466 -6.52 -1.48 -1.11
C TYR A 466 -6.38 -2.75 -0.27
N HIS A 467 -5.16 -3.09 0.14
CA HIS A 467 -4.80 -4.30 0.91
C HIS A 467 -5.18 -5.64 0.24
N GLN A 468 -5.23 -5.68 -1.10
CA GLN A 468 -5.65 -6.87 -1.84
C GLN A 468 -4.62 -7.27 -2.91
N ALA A 469 -4.74 -8.52 -3.39
CA ALA A 469 -3.89 -9.08 -4.44
C ALA A 469 -3.98 -8.31 -5.78
N CYS A 470 -5.03 -7.55 -6.00
CA CYS A 470 -5.20 -6.73 -7.21
C CYS A 470 -4.49 -5.37 -7.14
N ASP A 471 -3.86 -5.00 -6.02
CA ASP A 471 -3.01 -3.80 -5.96
C ASP A 471 -1.68 -4.01 -6.70
N THR A 472 -1.80 -4.14 -8.00
CA THR A 472 -0.72 -4.42 -8.96
C THR A 472 -0.28 -3.16 -9.69
N PHE A 473 0.72 -3.32 -10.56
CA PHE A 473 1.17 -2.26 -11.47
C PHE A 473 0.02 -1.62 -12.26
N ALA A 474 -1.03 -2.36 -12.61
CA ALA A 474 -2.20 -1.84 -13.32
C ALA A 474 -3.16 -1.04 -12.42
N ASN A 475 -3.09 -1.21 -11.09
CA ASN A 475 -3.96 -0.54 -10.13
C ASN A 475 -3.46 0.87 -9.77
N ASN A 476 -3.10 1.67 -10.76
CA ASN A 476 -2.62 3.04 -10.54
C ASN A 476 -3.22 4.00 -11.56
N ASN A 477 -3.57 5.19 -11.09
CA ASN A 477 -3.97 6.30 -11.94
C ASN A 477 -2.71 7.09 -12.37
N ASN A 478 -2.32 6.97 -13.63
CA ASN A 478 -1.13 7.62 -14.15
C ASN A 478 -1.17 9.15 -14.05
N VAL A 479 -2.35 9.77 -14.19
CA VAL A 479 -2.49 11.23 -14.07
C VAL A 479 -2.27 11.67 -12.63
N ALA A 480 -2.88 10.97 -11.66
CA ALA A 480 -2.68 11.27 -10.25
C ALA A 480 -1.22 11.06 -9.83
N LEU A 481 -0.62 9.95 -10.27
CA LEU A 481 0.77 9.61 -9.97
C LEU A 481 1.76 10.65 -10.54
N ASP A 482 1.54 11.11 -11.77
CA ASP A 482 2.37 12.12 -12.44
C ASP A 482 2.30 13.47 -11.72
N VAL A 483 1.09 13.98 -11.49
CA VAL A 483 0.85 15.24 -10.77
C VAL A 483 1.44 15.21 -9.36
N ASN A 484 1.23 14.11 -8.62
CA ASN A 484 1.74 13.97 -7.26
C ASN A 484 3.26 13.79 -7.22
N SER A 485 3.85 13.12 -8.22
CA SER A 485 5.32 13.03 -8.33
C SER A 485 5.96 14.40 -8.54
N ASP A 486 5.33 15.25 -9.33
CA ASP A 486 5.73 16.64 -9.48
C ASP A 486 5.57 17.43 -8.16
N ALA A 487 4.47 17.25 -7.44
CA ALA A 487 4.24 17.92 -6.15
C ALA A 487 5.27 17.48 -5.09
N ILE A 488 5.64 16.19 -5.08
CA ILE A 488 6.69 15.61 -4.24
C ILE A 488 8.06 16.24 -4.56
N ALA A 489 8.42 16.29 -5.83
CA ALA A 489 9.67 16.89 -6.27
C ALA A 489 9.72 18.41 -5.96
N TYR A 490 8.61 19.11 -6.22
CA TYR A 490 8.47 20.54 -5.93
C TYR A 490 8.66 20.82 -4.42
N SER A 491 7.91 20.15 -3.56
CA SER A 491 7.98 20.36 -2.10
C SER A 491 9.35 19.97 -1.53
N THR A 492 9.92 18.86 -2.02
CA THR A 492 11.27 18.41 -1.62
C THR A 492 12.32 19.46 -1.98
N LEU A 493 12.32 19.99 -3.19
CA LEU A 493 13.26 21.05 -3.59
C LEU A 493 13.01 22.35 -2.83
N PHE A 494 11.74 22.72 -2.60
CA PHE A 494 11.37 23.93 -1.85
C PHE A 494 12.00 23.89 -0.46
N PHE A 495 11.74 22.85 0.30
CA PHE A 495 12.25 22.72 1.66
C PHE A 495 13.76 22.39 1.72
N ALA A 496 14.30 21.73 0.72
CA ALA A 496 15.75 21.58 0.58
C ALA A 496 16.47 22.91 0.53
N MET A 497 15.82 23.96 0.02
CA MET A 497 16.40 25.30 -0.11
C MET A 497 15.99 26.27 1.00
N ASN A 498 14.81 26.09 1.58
CA ASN A 498 14.30 27.03 2.60
C ASN A 498 13.23 26.40 3.50
N THR A 499 13.47 26.37 4.80
CA THR A 499 12.52 25.92 5.83
C THR A 499 12.04 27.09 6.73
N GLU A 500 12.30 28.35 6.33
CA GLU A 500 12.05 29.53 7.16
C GLU A 500 10.57 29.64 7.61
N SER A 501 9.64 29.29 6.73
CA SER A 501 8.21 29.29 7.06
C SER A 501 7.81 28.24 8.13
N VAL A 502 8.55 27.13 8.20
CA VAL A 502 8.26 26.01 9.12
C VAL A 502 8.95 26.22 10.47
N ASN A 503 10.25 26.57 10.46
CA ASN A 503 11.08 26.61 11.66
C ASN A 503 11.92 27.88 11.85
N GLY A 504 11.70 28.89 11.01
CA GLY A 504 12.45 30.15 11.08
C GLY A 504 13.88 30.08 10.55
N GLN A 505 14.31 28.96 9.95
CA GLN A 505 15.68 28.73 9.50
C GLN A 505 15.75 28.56 7.98
N ARG A 506 16.84 29.09 7.40
CA ARG A 506 17.12 28.93 5.96
C ARG A 506 18.26 27.93 5.68
N GLY A 507 18.50 26.98 6.61
CA GLY A 507 19.61 26.06 6.50
C GLY A 507 20.94 26.62 7.02
N LYS A 508 20.89 27.54 7.98
CA LYS A 508 22.07 28.03 8.72
C LYS A 508 21.68 28.38 10.15
N GLY A 509 22.43 27.87 11.11
CA GLY A 509 22.37 28.30 12.49
C GLY A 509 21.62 27.35 13.43
N ASN A 510 21.56 27.74 14.70
CA ASN A 510 20.93 26.96 15.74
C ASN A 510 19.40 27.02 15.59
N PHE A 511 18.82 25.85 15.52
CA PHE A 511 17.39 25.68 15.51
C PHE A 511 16.87 25.47 16.93
N SER A 512 15.99 26.36 17.38
CA SER A 512 15.20 26.15 18.60
C SER A 512 13.73 26.15 18.25
N ARG A 513 13.04 25.04 18.50
CA ARG A 513 11.59 24.99 18.34
C ARG A 513 10.92 25.91 19.36
N PRO A 514 9.86 26.64 18.97
CA PRO A 514 8.96 27.23 19.93
C PRO A 514 8.41 26.12 20.84
N ALA A 515 8.38 26.37 22.15
CA ALA A 515 7.68 25.48 23.07
C ALA A 515 6.19 25.43 22.69
N LEU A 516 5.71 24.30 22.23
CA LEU A 516 4.31 24.12 21.86
C LEU A 516 3.51 23.62 23.05
N LYS A 517 2.36 24.24 23.28
CA LYS A 517 1.33 23.71 24.15
C LYS A 517 0.31 23.00 23.27
N TRP A 518 0.33 21.69 23.29
CA TRP A 518 -0.73 20.88 22.70
C TRP A 518 -2.00 20.93 23.54
N PRO A 519 -3.18 20.95 22.95
CA PRO A 519 -4.37 20.47 23.65
C PRO A 519 -4.17 18.98 23.94
N GLU A 520 -4.46 18.56 25.16
CA GLU A 520 -4.44 17.14 25.53
C GLU A 520 -5.47 16.41 24.68
N HIS A 521 -5.03 15.45 23.87
CA HIS A 521 -5.94 14.55 23.17
C HIS A 521 -6.62 13.63 24.19
N PRO A 522 -7.94 13.41 24.09
CA PRO A 522 -8.54 12.28 24.77
C PRO A 522 -7.91 10.99 24.23
N PRO A 523 -7.72 9.96 25.07
CA PRO A 523 -7.22 8.67 24.61
C PRO A 523 -8.14 8.14 23.51
N ALA A 524 -7.56 7.55 22.46
CA ALA A 524 -8.31 6.87 21.42
C ALA A 524 -9.22 5.82 22.09
N GLU A 525 -10.50 5.90 21.85
CA GLU A 525 -11.43 4.84 22.26
C GLU A 525 -11.16 3.62 21.35
N ASP A 526 -10.84 2.47 21.98
CA ASP A 526 -10.56 1.16 21.39
C ASP A 526 -11.76 0.56 20.58
#